data_0635c3244e1208fd674294ca163014a8
#
_entry.id   0635c3244e1208fd674294ca163014a8
#
_cell.length_a   1.000
_cell.length_b   1.000
_cell.length_c   1.000
_cell.angle_alpha   90.00
_cell.angle_beta   90.00
_cell.angle_gamma   90.00
#
_symmetry.space_group_name_H-M   'P 1'
#
loop_
_entity.id
_entity.type
_entity.pdbx_description
1 polymer ?
#
loop_
_entity_poly.entity_id
_entity_poly.type
_entity_poly.pdbx_seq_one_letter_code
_entity_poly.pdbx_strand_id
1 'polypeptide(L)' 'MAVTLWRVDVYYPVTRVHVSTVHSAQRREEAVRKALQHVPYVLLEEDEYPIVQDVRVESLYHGNPRDLVI' A
#
# COMPACT_ATOMS: atom_id res chain seq x y z
N MET A 1 -4.90 11.37 -18.40
CA MET A 1 -5.67 11.09 -17.17
C MET A 1 -4.74 11.19 -15.97
N ALA A 2 -5.20 11.84 -14.91
CA ALA A 2 -4.42 11.96 -13.69
C ALA A 2 -4.71 10.76 -12.77
N VAL A 3 -3.67 10.22 -12.17
CA VAL A 3 -3.79 9.12 -11.21
C VAL A 3 -3.06 9.53 -9.93
N THR A 4 -3.70 9.33 -8.81
CA THR A 4 -3.08 9.58 -7.51
C THR A 4 -2.30 8.36 -7.08
N LEU A 5 -1.05 8.57 -6.69
CA LEU A 5 -0.22 7.54 -6.07
C LEU A 5 -0.25 7.75 -4.57
N TRP A 6 -0.60 6.69 -3.85
CA TRP A 6 -0.71 6.71 -2.40
C TRP A 6 0.37 5.85 -1.78
N ARG A 7 1.02 6.38 -0.77
CA ARG A 7 1.93 5.59 0.06
C ARG A 7 1.15 5.08 1.27
N VAL A 8 1.21 3.77 1.46
CA VAL A 8 0.55 3.10 2.59
C VAL A 8 1.63 2.41 3.43
N ASP A 9 1.70 2.77 4.69
CA ASP A 9 2.63 2.17 5.64
C ASP A 9 1.86 1.19 6.52
N VAL A 10 2.26 -0.06 6.49
CA VAL A 10 1.62 -1.15 7.23
C VAL A 10 2.65 -1.77 8.18
N TYR A 11 2.21 -2.06 9.40
CA TYR A 11 3.04 -2.67 10.42
C TYR A 11 2.45 -4.02 10.83
N TYR A 12 3.31 -5.02 10.91
CA TYR A 12 2.96 -6.35 11.39
C TYR A 12 3.55 -6.51 12.79
N PRO A 13 2.73 -6.42 13.85
CA PRO A 13 3.23 -6.24 15.22
C PRO A 13 3.93 -7.47 15.81
N VAL A 14 3.55 -8.67 15.40
CA VAL A 14 4.16 -9.90 15.91
C VAL A 14 5.52 -10.14 15.27
N THR A 15 5.56 -10.11 13.95
CA THR A 15 6.80 -10.26 13.18
C THR A 15 7.70 -9.03 13.28
N ARG A 16 7.11 -7.87 13.62
CA ARG A 16 7.80 -6.58 13.73
C ARG A 16 8.36 -6.10 12.39
N VAL A 17 7.60 -6.29 11.34
CA VAL A 17 7.96 -5.88 10.00
C VAL A 17 7.14 -4.66 9.60
N HIS A 18 7.81 -3.65 9.05
CA HIS A 18 7.19 -2.49 8.43
C HIS A 18 7.24 -2.65 6.92
N VAL A 19 6.10 -2.47 6.27
CA VAL A 19 6.00 -2.54 4.83
C VAL A 19 5.43 -1.23 4.32
N SER A 20 6.17 -0.55 3.48
CA SER A 20 5.73 0.70 2.85
C SER A 20 5.60 0.45 1.36
N THR A 21 4.39 0.60 0.83
CA THR A 21 4.10 0.35 -0.58
C THR A 21 3.40 1.55 -1.19
N VAL A 22 3.55 1.70 -2.52
CA VAL A 22 2.91 2.77 -3.27
C VAL A 22 1.93 2.16 -4.24
N HIS A 23 0.71 2.67 -4.23
CA HIS A 23 -0.35 2.14 -5.08
C HIS A 23 -1.08 3.27 -5.80
N SER A 24 -1.45 3.01 -7.05
CA SER A 24 -2.32 3.91 -7.79
C SER A 24 -3.76 3.66 -7.37
N ALA A 25 -4.47 4.71 -6.98
CA ALA A 25 -5.87 4.61 -6.60
C ALA A 25 -6.53 5.97 -6.70
N GLN A 26 -7.84 5.98 -6.90
CA GLN A 26 -8.60 7.22 -6.92
C GLN A 26 -9.00 7.66 -5.51
N ARG A 27 -9.08 6.71 -4.59
CA ARG A 27 -9.52 6.96 -3.22
C ARG A 27 -8.57 6.31 -2.22
N ARG A 28 -8.52 6.89 -1.04
CA ARG A 28 -7.70 6.39 0.06
C ARG A 28 -8.03 4.93 0.40
N GLU A 29 -9.31 4.58 0.48
CA GLU A 29 -9.77 3.24 0.85
C GLU A 29 -9.32 2.19 -0.16
N GLU A 30 -9.31 2.54 -1.43
CA GLU A 30 -8.83 1.66 -2.48
C GLU A 30 -7.33 1.40 -2.36
N ALA A 31 -6.57 2.43 -2.04
CA ALA A 31 -5.12 2.29 -1.82
C ALA A 31 -4.84 1.38 -0.62
N VAL A 32 -5.57 1.54 0.47
CA VAL A 32 -5.43 0.71 1.67
C VAL A 32 -5.75 -0.75 1.34
N ARG A 33 -6.81 -0.99 0.60
CA ARG A 33 -7.18 -2.35 0.20
C ARG A 33 -6.09 -3.00 -0.63
N LYS A 34 -5.52 -2.28 -1.59
CA LYS A 34 -4.42 -2.79 -2.42
C LYS A 34 -3.19 -3.12 -1.58
N ALA A 35 -2.86 -2.25 -0.62
CA ALA A 35 -1.73 -2.46 0.27
C ALA A 35 -1.91 -3.70 1.15
N LEU A 36 -3.12 -3.92 1.67
CA LEU A 36 -3.40 -5.07 2.52
C LEU A 36 -3.42 -6.39 1.75
N GLN A 37 -3.65 -6.34 0.44
CA GLN A 37 -3.55 -7.51 -0.43
C GLN A 37 -2.11 -7.83 -0.81
N HIS A 38 -1.19 -6.89 -0.59
CA HIS A 38 0.22 -7.06 -0.92
C HIS A 38 0.92 -7.76 0.24
N VAL A 39 1.08 -9.08 0.12
CA VAL A 39 1.71 -9.89 1.16
C VAL A 39 3.23 -9.76 1.05
N PRO A 40 3.94 -9.34 2.11
CA PRO A 40 5.39 -9.24 2.07
C PRO A 40 6.04 -10.63 2.00
N TYR A 41 7.26 -10.69 1.42
CA TYR A 41 8.06 -11.91 1.34
C TYR A 41 8.74 -12.22 2.67
N VAL A 42 7.98 -12.22 3.74
CA VAL A 42 8.46 -12.61 5.07
C VAL A 42 7.47 -13.61 5.64
N LEU A 43 7.96 -14.47 6.49
CA LEU A 43 7.11 -15.44 7.17
C LEU A 43 6.38 -14.73 8.29
N LEU A 44 5.09 -14.51 8.10
CA LEU A 44 4.22 -13.90 9.10
C LEU A 44 3.68 -14.96 10.04
N GLU A 45 3.40 -14.55 11.27
CA GLU A 45 2.73 -15.40 12.22
C GLU A 45 1.28 -15.65 11.80
N GLU A 46 0.74 -16.81 12.16
CA GLU A 46 -0.54 -17.28 11.64
C GLU A 46 -1.69 -16.31 11.88
N ASP A 47 -1.80 -15.76 13.08
CA ASP A 47 -2.90 -14.87 13.46
C ASP A 47 -2.48 -13.40 13.47
N GLU A 48 -1.50 -13.04 12.65
CA GLU A 48 -0.98 -11.69 12.64
C GLU A 48 -1.87 -10.75 11.84
N TYR A 49 -2.23 -9.62 12.46
CA TYR A 49 -3.06 -8.60 11.83
C TYR A 49 -2.21 -7.41 11.41
N PRO A 50 -2.33 -6.99 10.13
CA PRO A 50 -1.66 -5.77 9.70
C PRO A 50 -2.32 -4.54 10.31
N ILE A 51 -1.48 -3.58 10.71
CA ILE A 51 -1.93 -2.30 11.23
C ILE A 51 -1.53 -1.23 10.23
N VAL A 52 -2.51 -0.54 9.68
CA VAL A 52 -2.24 0.60 8.78
C VAL A 52 -1.83 1.78 9.65
N GLN A 53 -0.58 2.20 9.51
CA GLN A 53 -0.03 3.27 10.34
C GLN A 53 -0.15 4.64 9.69
N ASP A 54 -0.01 4.70 8.36
CA ASP A 54 -0.06 5.96 7.64
C ASP A 54 -0.53 5.74 6.22
N VAL A 55 -1.33 6.68 5.72
CA VAL A 55 -1.76 6.70 4.33
C VAL A 55 -1.67 8.14 3.85
N ARG A 56 -0.87 8.37 2.82
CA ARG A 56 -0.68 9.73 2.31
C ARG A 56 -0.56 9.73 0.79
N VAL A 57 -0.85 10.86 0.20
CA VAL A 57 -0.61 11.06 -1.22
C VAL A 57 0.88 11.21 -1.45
N GLU A 58 1.45 10.31 -2.25
CA GLU A 58 2.87 10.37 -2.62
C GLU A 58 3.07 11.32 -3.78
N SER A 59 2.24 11.19 -4.81
CA SER A 59 2.34 12.06 -5.97
C SER A 59 1.10 11.94 -6.84
N LEU A 60 0.96 12.89 -7.79
CA LEU A 60 -0.02 12.80 -8.86
C LEU A 60 0.72 12.40 -10.14
N TYR A 61 0.25 11.36 -10.78
CA TYR A 61 0.79 10.89 -12.04
C TYR A 61 -0.14 11.32 -13.17
N HIS A 62 0.41 12.03 -14.15
CA HIS A 62 -0.30 12.51 -15.32
C HIS A 62 0.13 11.73 -16.55
N GLY A 63 -0.42 10.56 -16.72
CA GLY A 63 -0.07 9.73 -17.87
C GLY A 63 -1.05 8.59 -18.00
N ASN A 64 -0.69 7.58 -18.78
CA ASN A 64 -1.51 6.41 -18.95
C ASN A 64 -1.31 5.49 -17.74
N PRO A 65 -2.39 5.14 -16.99
CA PRO A 65 -2.28 4.24 -15.86
C PRO A 65 -1.63 2.88 -16.18
N ARG A 66 -1.68 2.45 -17.46
CA ARG A 66 -1.03 1.21 -17.89
C ARG A 66 0.48 1.24 -17.78
N ASP A 67 1.06 2.45 -17.73
CA ASP A 67 2.52 2.61 -17.60
C ASP A 67 2.97 2.49 -16.15
N LEU A 68 2.04 2.37 -15.21
CA LEU A 68 2.34 2.19 -13.79
C LEU A 68 2.37 0.70 -13.44
N VAL A 69 3.52 0.25 -12.94
CA VAL A 69 3.72 -1.14 -12.51
C VAL A 69 3.66 -1.18 -10.98
N ILE A 70 2.48 -0.91 -10.46
CA ILE A 70 2.29 -0.83 -9.01
C ILE A 70 1.07 -1.64 -8.60
#